data_f78ce0c780c4fe9891c8caea96a33c96
#
_entry.id   f78ce0c780c4fe9891c8caea96a33c96
#
_cell.length_a   1.000
_cell.length_b   1.000
_cell.length_c   1.000
_cell.angle_alpha   90.00
_cell.angle_beta   90.00
_cell.angle_gamma   90.00
#
_symmetry.space_group_name_H-M   'P 1'
#
loop_
_entity.id
_entity.type
_entity.pdbx_description
1 polymer ?
#
loop_
_entity_poly.entity_id
_entity_poly.type
_entity_poly.pdbx_seq_one_letter_code
_entity_poly.pdbx_strand_id
1 'polypeptide(L)'
;VRPPATRLLTVLASAVLAGAGFGALTSLVNGVSDHYADFESRQATTGGTSPVEIASVLLDSGWAWAGAAVAIGWLVTRATKNLPVALTHGAVAGVLALLAATGAYGLTDTIRNEATYPWYESESPLWWVASFVLGAPLGAIGACIKRPGWTGLLARLTVPVGAAAQMIVLPPGRNERITTIGQAVVLTAAAALSGFVIVRFLRTERRRPTPLTPTGPD
;
A
#
# COMPACT_ATOMS: atom_id res chain seq x y z
N VAL A 1 -20.34 -2.38 25.78
CA VAL A 1 -20.25 -2.59 24.31
C VAL A 1 -20.45 -1.23 23.66
N ARG A 2 -19.46 -0.74 22.88
CA ARG A 2 -19.58 0.56 22.20
C ARG A 2 -20.69 0.52 21.13
N PRO A 3 -21.48 1.58 20.98
CA PRO A 3 -22.51 1.65 19.95
C PRO A 3 -21.94 1.52 18.55
N PRO A 4 -22.65 0.93 17.59
CA PRO A 4 -22.14 0.64 16.24
C PRO A 4 -21.64 1.89 15.48
N ALA A 5 -22.29 3.03 15.67
CA ALA A 5 -21.89 4.31 15.08
C ALA A 5 -20.50 4.78 15.56
N THR A 6 -20.21 4.67 16.85
CA THR A 6 -18.89 5.03 17.41
C THR A 6 -17.78 4.14 16.83
N ARG A 7 -18.08 2.85 16.61
CA ARG A 7 -17.12 1.92 16.01
C ARG A 7 -16.78 2.29 14.56
N LEU A 8 -17.79 2.66 13.78
CA LEU A 8 -17.59 3.10 12.39
C LEU A 8 -16.76 4.38 12.33
N LEU A 9 -17.10 5.38 13.13
CA LEU A 9 -16.34 6.64 13.20
C LEU A 9 -14.86 6.40 13.57
N THR A 10 -14.60 5.54 14.56
CA THR A 10 -13.22 5.21 14.95
C THR A 10 -12.46 4.56 13.79
N VAL A 11 -13.10 3.67 13.04
CA VAL A 11 -12.53 2.98 11.89
C VAL A 11 -12.18 3.97 10.77
N LEU A 12 -13.11 4.86 10.44
CA LEU A 12 -12.89 5.87 9.40
C LEU A 12 -11.79 6.87 9.80
N ALA A 13 -11.83 7.34 11.04
CA ALA A 13 -10.79 8.24 11.58
C ALA A 13 -9.40 7.56 11.56
N SER A 14 -9.32 6.27 11.90
CA SER A 14 -8.05 5.52 11.84
C SER A 14 -7.53 5.40 10.40
N ALA A 15 -8.40 5.21 9.41
CA ALA A 15 -8.01 5.14 8.00
C ALA A 15 -7.45 6.49 7.51
N VAL A 16 -8.13 7.60 7.86
CA VAL A 16 -7.67 8.96 7.51
C VAL A 16 -6.33 9.26 8.17
N LEU A 17 -6.18 9.00 9.47
CA LEU A 17 -4.93 9.26 10.20
C LEU A 17 -3.77 8.41 9.67
N ALA A 18 -4.00 7.14 9.39
CA ALA A 18 -2.96 6.26 8.83
C ALA A 18 -2.56 6.69 7.42
N GLY A 19 -3.52 7.06 6.57
CA GLY A 19 -3.26 7.59 5.24
C GLY A 19 -2.50 8.90 5.30
N ALA A 20 -2.97 9.87 6.08
CA ALA A 20 -2.29 11.15 6.25
C ALA A 20 -0.85 10.99 6.78
N GLY A 21 -0.66 10.11 7.76
CA GLY A 21 0.68 9.79 8.28
C GLY A 21 1.59 9.20 7.21
N PHE A 22 1.08 8.31 6.37
CA PHE A 22 1.85 7.75 5.25
C PHE A 22 2.24 8.81 4.23
N GLY A 23 1.28 9.65 3.78
CA GLY A 23 1.54 10.72 2.81
C GLY A 23 2.53 11.77 3.34
N ALA A 24 2.35 12.24 4.59
CA ALA A 24 3.26 13.18 5.22
C ALA A 24 4.68 12.59 5.36
N LEU A 25 4.80 11.32 5.79
CA LEU A 25 6.08 10.63 5.88
C LEU A 25 6.77 10.54 4.52
N THR A 26 6.04 10.19 3.47
CA THR A 26 6.58 10.09 2.10
C THR A 26 7.12 11.45 1.64
N SER A 27 6.36 12.55 1.82
CA SER A 27 6.82 13.90 1.49
C SER A 27 8.07 14.31 2.30
N LEU A 28 8.11 13.99 3.60
CA LEU A 28 9.28 14.29 4.43
C LEU A 28 10.52 13.50 3.98
N VAL A 29 10.39 12.21 3.68
CA VAL A 29 11.51 11.40 3.20
C VAL A 29 12.00 11.89 1.84
N ASN A 30 11.09 12.31 0.95
CA ASN A 30 11.45 12.93 -0.32
C ASN A 30 12.23 14.22 -0.09
N GLY A 31 11.78 15.08 0.83
CA GLY A 31 12.47 16.32 1.15
C GLY A 31 13.86 16.13 1.75
N VAL A 32 14.02 15.15 2.62
CA VAL A 32 15.33 14.81 3.13
C VAL A 32 16.22 14.29 2.00
N SER A 33 15.68 13.45 1.11
CA SER A 33 16.41 12.94 -0.05
C SER A 33 16.89 14.06 -0.97
N ASP A 34 16.03 15.04 -1.27
CA ASP A 34 16.35 16.18 -2.12
C ASP A 34 17.39 17.09 -1.46
N HIS A 35 17.30 17.30 -0.15
CA HIS A 35 18.26 18.10 0.60
C HIS A 35 19.67 17.48 0.63
N TYR A 36 19.78 16.19 0.82
CA TYR A 36 21.07 15.50 0.73
C TYR A 36 21.63 15.51 -0.70
N ALA A 37 20.78 15.50 -1.71
CA ALA A 37 21.20 15.63 -3.08
C ALA A 37 21.79 17.00 -3.40
N ASP A 38 21.30 18.07 -2.76
CA ASP A 38 21.81 19.43 -2.93
C ASP A 38 23.13 19.68 -2.18
N PHE A 39 23.34 19.02 -1.03
CA PHE A 39 24.56 19.20 -0.20
C PHE A 39 25.79 18.47 -0.71
N GLU A 40 25.62 17.33 -1.32
CA GLU A 40 26.71 16.56 -1.94
C GLU A 40 26.70 16.80 -3.44
N SER A 41 27.27 17.84 -3.94
CA SER A 41 27.54 18.15 -5.35
C SER A 41 26.72 17.35 -6.40
N ARG A 42 26.42 17.91 -7.56
CA ARG A 42 25.74 17.25 -8.67
C ARG A 42 26.27 15.83 -9.03
N GLN A 43 27.47 15.47 -8.61
CA GLN A 43 28.03 14.13 -8.72
C GLN A 43 27.35 13.10 -7.83
N ALA A 44 26.87 13.46 -6.65
CA ALA A 44 26.14 12.55 -5.77
C ALA A 44 24.73 12.26 -6.30
N THR A 45 24.06 13.24 -6.90
CA THR A 45 22.72 13.07 -7.49
C THR A 45 22.74 12.24 -8.77
N THR A 46 23.84 12.23 -9.51
CA THR A 46 23.97 11.46 -10.77
C THR A 46 24.66 10.12 -10.59
N GLY A 47 25.39 9.93 -9.50
CA GLY A 47 26.17 8.71 -9.23
C GLY A 47 26.00 8.15 -7.81
N GLY A 48 25.35 8.89 -6.90
CA GLY A 48 25.16 8.50 -5.52
C GLY A 48 24.06 7.46 -5.30
N THR A 49 24.20 6.69 -4.23
CA THR A 49 23.22 5.70 -3.76
C THR A 49 23.04 5.84 -2.26
N SER A 50 22.46 6.95 -1.86
CA SER A 50 22.09 7.14 -0.46
C SER A 50 20.96 6.21 -0.07
N PRO A 51 20.98 5.56 1.10
CA PRO A 51 19.85 4.79 1.61
C PRO A 51 18.55 5.61 1.68
N VAL A 52 18.64 6.91 1.90
CA VAL A 52 17.48 7.81 1.94
C VAL A 52 16.87 8.00 0.56
N GLU A 53 17.67 8.12 -0.49
CA GLU A 53 17.19 8.21 -1.87
C GLU A 53 16.49 6.91 -2.29
N ILE A 54 17.05 5.75 -1.92
CA ILE A 54 16.40 4.46 -2.17
C ILE A 54 15.06 4.40 -1.42
N ALA A 55 15.02 4.77 -0.15
CA ALA A 55 13.80 4.79 0.65
C ALA A 55 12.76 5.75 0.06
N SER A 56 13.17 6.95 -0.37
CA SER A 56 12.33 7.95 -1.03
C SER A 56 11.64 7.36 -2.28
N VAL A 57 12.43 6.81 -3.19
CA VAL A 57 11.93 6.21 -4.43
C VAL A 57 10.99 5.03 -4.16
N LEU A 58 11.30 4.19 -3.16
CA LEU A 58 10.46 3.05 -2.82
C LEU A 58 9.15 3.45 -2.15
N LEU A 59 9.16 4.44 -1.27
CA LEU A 59 7.95 4.95 -0.61
C LEU A 59 7.04 5.71 -1.58
N ASP A 60 7.61 6.42 -2.52
CA ASP A 60 6.87 7.19 -3.53
C ASP A 60 6.41 6.33 -4.72
N SER A 61 6.71 5.05 -4.70
CA SER A 61 6.26 4.11 -5.72
C SER A 61 4.78 3.78 -5.59
N GLY A 62 4.07 3.66 -6.71
CA GLY A 62 2.64 3.33 -6.74
C GLY A 62 2.27 2.04 -6.00
N TRP A 63 3.17 1.02 -6.01
CA TRP A 63 2.95 -0.22 -5.26
C TRP A 63 2.98 0.01 -3.73
N ALA A 64 3.74 0.98 -3.23
CA ALA A 64 3.76 1.30 -1.80
C ALA A 64 2.45 1.97 -1.38
N TRP A 65 1.93 2.88 -2.19
CA TRP A 65 0.62 3.51 -2.00
C TRP A 65 -0.51 2.49 -2.08
N ALA A 66 -0.46 1.58 -3.08
CA ALA A 66 -1.39 0.46 -3.17
C ALA A 66 -1.30 -0.46 -1.95
N GLY A 67 -0.09 -0.77 -1.49
CA GLY A 67 0.16 -1.54 -0.29
C GLY A 67 -0.42 -0.89 0.97
N ALA A 68 -0.28 0.42 1.12
CA ALA A 68 -0.87 1.18 2.21
C ALA A 68 -2.41 1.07 2.21
N ALA A 69 -3.07 1.25 1.06
CA ALA A 69 -4.51 1.11 0.94
C ALA A 69 -4.99 -0.31 1.30
N VAL A 70 -4.30 -1.34 0.80
CA VAL A 70 -4.60 -2.75 1.12
C VAL A 70 -4.40 -3.03 2.61
N ALA A 71 -3.31 -2.56 3.21
CA ALA A 71 -3.02 -2.74 4.63
C ALA A 71 -4.05 -2.06 5.53
N ILE A 72 -4.45 -0.83 5.20
CA ILE A 72 -5.46 -0.08 5.94
C ILE A 72 -6.84 -0.75 5.81
N GLY A 73 -7.22 -1.18 4.60
CA GLY A 73 -8.44 -1.94 4.36
C GLY A 73 -8.49 -3.23 5.19
N TRP A 74 -7.38 -3.97 5.27
CA TRP A 74 -7.24 -5.14 6.13
C TRP A 74 -7.36 -4.80 7.61
N LEU A 75 -6.64 -3.79 8.10
CA LEU A 75 -6.64 -3.41 9.52
C LEU A 75 -8.03 -3.03 9.99
N VAL A 76 -8.75 -2.24 9.20
CA VAL A 76 -10.10 -1.77 9.46
C VAL A 76 -11.11 -2.92 9.52
N THR A 77 -10.94 -3.91 8.65
CA THR A 77 -11.92 -5.00 8.46
C THR A 77 -11.56 -6.28 9.20
N ARG A 78 -10.41 -6.34 9.87
CA ARG A 78 -9.86 -7.57 10.48
C ARG A 78 -10.81 -8.27 11.48
N ALA A 79 -11.73 -7.55 12.11
CA ALA A 79 -12.71 -8.10 13.04
C ALA A 79 -14.10 -8.30 12.42
N THR A 80 -14.31 -7.90 11.14
CA THR A 80 -15.61 -7.98 10.46
C THR A 80 -15.79 -9.36 9.84
N LYS A 81 -16.81 -10.11 10.29
CA LYS A 81 -17.10 -11.46 9.79
C LYS A 81 -17.93 -11.44 8.50
N ASN A 82 -18.89 -10.52 8.41
CA ASN A 82 -19.77 -10.37 7.25
C ASN A 82 -18.97 -9.83 6.05
N LEU A 83 -18.95 -10.59 4.94
CA LEU A 83 -18.12 -10.24 3.77
C LEU A 83 -18.60 -8.97 3.06
N PRO A 84 -19.87 -8.79 2.69
CA PRO A 84 -20.35 -7.53 2.10
C PRO A 84 -20.00 -6.30 2.93
N VAL A 85 -20.22 -6.34 4.24
CA VAL A 85 -19.87 -5.26 5.16
C VAL A 85 -18.37 -5.02 5.19
N ALA A 86 -17.55 -6.09 5.21
CA ALA A 86 -16.10 -5.98 5.19
C ALA A 86 -15.60 -5.33 3.87
N LEU A 87 -16.15 -5.74 2.73
CA LEU A 87 -15.79 -5.17 1.43
C LEU A 87 -16.12 -3.68 1.37
N THR A 88 -17.34 -3.28 1.80
CA THR A 88 -17.74 -1.88 1.82
C THR A 88 -16.86 -1.05 2.76
N HIS A 89 -16.61 -1.52 3.99
CA HIS A 89 -15.75 -0.81 4.94
C HIS A 89 -14.31 -0.73 4.44
N GLY A 90 -13.80 -1.81 3.86
CA GLY A 90 -12.47 -1.84 3.25
C GLY A 90 -12.35 -0.85 2.10
N ALA A 91 -13.33 -0.84 1.18
CA ALA A 91 -13.36 0.08 0.05
C ALA A 91 -13.37 1.55 0.50
N VAL A 92 -14.26 1.89 1.42
CA VAL A 92 -14.34 3.27 1.97
C VAL A 92 -13.04 3.63 2.69
N ALA A 93 -12.48 2.74 3.50
CA ALA A 93 -11.23 2.97 4.20
C ALA A 93 -10.05 3.19 3.25
N GLY A 94 -9.97 2.41 2.16
CA GLY A 94 -8.94 2.56 1.13
C GLY A 94 -9.02 3.91 0.40
N VAL A 95 -10.23 4.34 0.01
CA VAL A 95 -10.45 5.66 -0.60
C VAL A 95 -10.02 6.77 0.37
N LEU A 96 -10.53 6.76 1.61
CA LEU A 96 -10.22 7.78 2.59
C LEU A 96 -8.73 7.83 2.91
N ALA A 97 -8.08 6.67 3.00
CA ALA A 97 -6.66 6.58 3.27
C ALA A 97 -5.82 7.20 2.15
N LEU A 98 -6.09 6.85 0.88
CA LEU A 98 -5.34 7.42 -0.24
C LEU A 98 -5.62 8.90 -0.44
N LEU A 99 -6.87 9.36 -0.33
CA LEU A 99 -7.19 10.79 -0.39
C LEU A 99 -6.50 11.58 0.73
N ALA A 100 -6.51 11.04 1.96
CA ALA A 100 -5.82 11.64 3.08
C ALA A 100 -4.29 11.62 2.90
N ALA A 101 -3.74 10.57 2.30
CA ALA A 101 -2.33 10.48 1.98
C ALA A 101 -1.91 11.52 0.93
N THR A 102 -2.67 11.64 -0.17
CA THR A 102 -2.43 12.65 -1.21
C THR A 102 -2.53 14.06 -0.63
N GLY A 103 -3.57 14.36 0.16
CA GLY A 103 -3.72 15.67 0.79
C GLY A 103 -2.62 16.00 1.79
N ALA A 104 -2.23 15.04 2.63
CA ALA A 104 -1.16 15.23 3.61
C ALA A 104 0.22 15.35 2.96
N TYR A 105 0.46 14.61 1.87
CA TYR A 105 1.67 14.75 1.06
C TYR A 105 1.77 16.18 0.51
N GLY A 106 0.73 16.66 -0.22
CA GLY A 106 0.73 17.99 -0.79
C GLY A 106 0.81 19.11 0.26
N LEU A 107 0.13 18.96 1.40
CA LEU A 107 0.22 19.92 2.49
C LEU A 107 1.63 19.99 3.08
N THR A 108 2.26 18.84 3.33
CA THR A 108 3.62 18.76 3.87
C THR A 108 4.61 19.35 2.89
N ASP A 109 4.46 19.05 1.60
CA ASP A 109 5.30 19.57 0.53
C ASP A 109 5.19 21.09 0.40
N THR A 110 3.96 21.61 0.41
CA THR A 110 3.69 23.06 0.37
C THR A 110 4.31 23.80 1.56
N ILE A 111 4.17 23.26 2.78
CA ILE A 111 4.74 23.87 3.98
C ILE A 111 6.27 23.84 3.92
N ARG A 112 6.87 22.73 3.51
CA ARG A 112 8.31 22.55 3.47
C ARG A 112 8.98 23.44 2.43
N ASN A 113 8.35 23.64 1.29
CA ASN A 113 8.88 24.42 0.17
C ASN A 113 8.46 25.91 0.23
N GLU A 114 7.77 26.33 1.29
CA GLU A 114 7.24 27.71 1.44
C GLU A 114 6.44 28.17 0.19
N ALA A 115 5.71 27.20 -0.41
CA ALA A 115 5.05 27.42 -1.69
C ALA A 115 3.88 28.41 -1.56
N THR A 116 3.72 29.27 -2.54
CA THR A 116 2.67 30.30 -2.57
C THR A 116 1.35 29.79 -3.16
N TYR A 117 1.36 28.61 -3.77
CA TYR A 117 0.16 27.97 -4.32
C TYR A 117 -0.58 27.14 -3.23
N PRO A 118 -1.88 26.90 -3.38
CA PRO A 118 -2.64 26.08 -2.45
C PRO A 118 -2.13 24.63 -2.43
N TRP A 119 -2.12 23.99 -1.25
CA TRP A 119 -1.64 22.64 -1.03
C TRP A 119 -2.28 21.58 -1.94
N TYR A 120 -3.51 21.76 -2.37
CA TYR A 120 -4.22 20.85 -3.27
C TYR A 120 -3.79 20.99 -4.74
N GLU A 121 -3.08 22.07 -5.08
CA GLU A 121 -2.50 22.27 -6.41
C GLU A 121 -1.08 21.75 -6.53
N SER A 122 -0.43 21.42 -5.41
CA SER A 122 0.90 20.80 -5.40
C SER A 122 0.89 19.44 -6.10
N GLU A 123 -0.24 18.72 -6.02
CA GLU A 123 -0.41 17.42 -6.62
C GLU A 123 -1.20 17.48 -7.91
N SER A 124 -0.75 16.74 -8.92
CA SER A 124 -1.51 16.59 -10.16
C SER A 124 -2.93 16.08 -9.88
N PRO A 125 -3.97 16.62 -10.52
CA PRO A 125 -5.34 16.11 -10.43
C PRO A 125 -5.46 14.60 -10.68
N LEU A 126 -4.51 14.03 -11.43
CA LEU A 126 -4.41 12.59 -11.67
C LEU A 126 -4.32 11.80 -10.36
N TRP A 127 -3.55 12.27 -9.37
CA TRP A 127 -3.38 11.55 -8.10
C TRP A 127 -4.63 11.57 -7.25
N TRP A 128 -5.41 12.65 -7.28
CA TRP A 128 -6.71 12.71 -6.61
C TRP A 128 -7.69 11.71 -7.21
N VAL A 129 -7.76 11.66 -8.56
CA VAL A 129 -8.60 10.70 -9.28
C VAL A 129 -8.13 9.27 -9.02
N ALA A 130 -6.83 9.01 -9.12
CA ALA A 130 -6.24 7.70 -8.86
C ALA A 130 -6.53 7.23 -7.42
N SER A 131 -6.40 8.11 -6.43
CA SER A 131 -6.71 7.81 -5.03
C SER A 131 -8.17 7.40 -4.85
N PHE A 132 -9.10 8.08 -5.50
CA PHE A 132 -10.50 7.75 -5.44
C PHE A 132 -10.82 6.43 -6.17
N VAL A 133 -10.34 6.27 -7.41
CA VAL A 133 -10.65 5.11 -8.26
C VAL A 133 -9.98 3.84 -7.77
N LEU A 134 -8.70 3.91 -7.39
CA LEU A 134 -7.92 2.75 -6.95
C LEU A 134 -8.11 2.44 -5.47
N GLY A 135 -8.39 3.44 -4.64
CA GLY A 135 -8.57 3.25 -3.20
C GLY A 135 -9.66 2.25 -2.85
N ALA A 136 -10.80 2.30 -3.57
CA ALA A 136 -11.91 1.40 -3.31
C ALA A 136 -11.57 -0.09 -3.57
N PRO A 137 -11.10 -0.50 -4.75
CA PRO A 137 -10.74 -1.90 -5.00
C PRO A 137 -9.57 -2.37 -4.12
N LEU A 138 -8.55 -1.55 -3.89
CA LEU A 138 -7.41 -1.91 -3.05
C LEU A 138 -7.82 -2.13 -1.59
N GLY A 139 -8.63 -1.25 -1.03
CA GLY A 139 -9.17 -1.42 0.32
C GLY A 139 -10.08 -2.64 0.45
N ALA A 140 -10.91 -2.93 -0.57
CA ALA A 140 -11.74 -4.14 -0.63
C ALA A 140 -10.88 -5.42 -0.71
N ILE A 141 -9.78 -5.41 -1.48
CA ILE A 141 -8.80 -6.50 -1.50
C ILE A 141 -8.23 -6.71 -0.09
N GLY A 142 -7.91 -5.64 0.63
CA GLY A 142 -7.48 -5.70 2.03
C GLY A 142 -8.44 -6.48 2.93
N ALA A 143 -9.76 -6.28 2.76
CA ALA A 143 -10.79 -7.00 3.48
C ALA A 143 -10.79 -8.52 3.21
N CYS A 144 -10.23 -8.94 2.08
CA CYS A 144 -10.16 -10.34 1.67
C CYS A 144 -8.93 -11.09 2.20
N ILE A 145 -7.92 -10.42 2.74
CA ILE A 145 -6.64 -11.03 3.15
C ILE A 145 -6.82 -12.20 4.13
N LYS A 146 -7.80 -12.12 5.05
CA LYS A 146 -8.07 -13.18 6.03
C LYS A 146 -9.00 -14.29 5.54
N ARG A 147 -9.54 -14.17 4.34
CA ARG A 147 -10.47 -15.18 3.83
C ARG A 147 -9.73 -16.47 3.50
N PRO A 148 -10.36 -17.62 3.75
CA PRO A 148 -9.81 -18.91 3.35
C PRO A 148 -9.90 -19.10 1.83
N GLY A 149 -9.14 -20.06 1.32
CA GLY A 149 -9.17 -20.44 -0.09
C GLY A 149 -8.52 -19.41 -1.03
N TRP A 150 -8.89 -19.48 -2.30
CA TRP A 150 -8.30 -18.70 -3.39
C TRP A 150 -8.49 -17.19 -3.22
N THR A 151 -9.63 -16.74 -2.69
CA THR A 151 -9.88 -15.30 -2.46
C THR A 151 -8.82 -14.69 -1.54
N GLY A 152 -8.51 -15.37 -0.43
CA GLY A 152 -7.49 -14.89 0.49
C GLY A 152 -6.06 -15.03 -0.07
N LEU A 153 -5.81 -16.05 -0.90
CA LEU A 153 -4.53 -16.21 -1.59
C LEU A 153 -4.29 -15.03 -2.54
N LEU A 154 -5.23 -14.78 -3.45
CA LEU A 154 -5.13 -13.69 -4.43
C LEU A 154 -4.98 -12.32 -3.74
N ALA A 155 -5.77 -12.06 -2.69
CA ALA A 155 -5.66 -10.82 -1.93
C ALA A 155 -4.27 -10.62 -1.30
N ARG A 156 -3.62 -11.68 -0.81
CA ARG A 156 -2.25 -11.61 -0.27
C ARG A 156 -1.18 -11.44 -1.34
N LEU A 157 -1.43 -11.95 -2.55
CA LEU A 157 -0.51 -11.83 -3.69
C LEU A 157 -0.62 -10.49 -4.42
N THR A 158 -1.69 -9.73 -4.24
CA THR A 158 -1.93 -8.48 -4.98
C THR A 158 -0.77 -7.50 -4.84
N VAL A 159 -0.32 -7.22 -3.61
CA VAL A 159 0.77 -6.26 -3.39
C VAL A 159 2.12 -6.76 -3.90
N PRO A 160 2.60 -7.95 -3.55
CA PRO A 160 3.91 -8.39 -4.04
C PRO A 160 3.94 -8.60 -5.56
N VAL A 161 2.87 -9.11 -6.18
CA VAL A 161 2.81 -9.25 -7.64
C VAL A 161 2.70 -7.89 -8.33
N GLY A 162 1.88 -6.97 -7.79
CA GLY A 162 1.77 -5.60 -8.30
C GLY A 162 3.09 -4.83 -8.19
N ALA A 163 3.83 -4.98 -7.09
CA ALA A 163 5.15 -4.39 -6.91
C ALA A 163 6.15 -4.94 -7.93
N ALA A 164 6.19 -6.26 -8.14
CA ALA A 164 7.05 -6.87 -9.13
C ALA A 164 6.71 -6.39 -10.55
N ALA A 165 5.42 -6.35 -10.90
CA ALA A 165 4.96 -5.87 -12.20
C ALA A 165 5.36 -4.41 -12.44
N GLN A 166 5.15 -3.52 -11.46
CA GLN A 166 5.56 -2.13 -11.57
C GLN A 166 7.06 -1.98 -11.76
N MET A 167 7.88 -2.72 -10.99
CA MET A 167 9.33 -2.65 -11.09
C MET A 167 9.87 -3.14 -12.45
N ILE A 168 9.13 -3.98 -13.16
CA ILE A 168 9.51 -4.45 -14.51
C ILE A 168 9.03 -3.47 -15.58
N VAL A 169 7.78 -2.97 -15.46
CA VAL A 169 7.14 -2.20 -16.54
C VAL A 169 7.42 -0.70 -16.43
N LEU A 170 7.40 -0.17 -15.20
CA LEU A 170 7.56 1.25 -14.88
C LEU A 170 8.45 1.42 -13.65
N PRO A 171 9.73 1.03 -13.74
CA PRO A 171 10.61 1.13 -12.58
C PRO A 171 10.77 2.60 -12.18
N PRO A 172 10.48 2.94 -10.92
CA PRO A 172 10.73 4.27 -10.43
C PRO A 172 12.24 4.46 -10.29
N GLY A 173 12.76 5.57 -10.78
CA GLY A 173 14.18 5.82 -10.67
C GLY A 173 14.55 7.25 -11.00
N ARG A 174 15.51 7.78 -10.22
CA ARG A 174 16.16 9.06 -10.49
C ARG A 174 17.45 8.87 -11.29
N ASN A 175 18.12 7.73 -11.10
CA ASN A 175 19.29 7.32 -11.86
C ASN A 175 19.31 5.79 -12.02
N GLU A 176 20.11 5.29 -12.95
CA GLU A 176 20.19 3.87 -13.29
C GLU A 176 20.57 2.97 -12.12
N ARG A 177 21.46 3.44 -11.24
CA ARG A 177 21.94 2.68 -10.09
C ARG A 177 20.85 2.52 -9.02
N ILE A 178 20.11 3.59 -8.69
CA ILE A 178 18.98 3.54 -7.76
C ILE A 178 17.88 2.65 -8.31
N THR A 179 17.59 2.75 -9.61
CA THR A 179 16.62 1.89 -10.29
C THR A 179 17.01 0.42 -10.16
N THR A 180 18.27 0.07 -10.46
CA THR A 180 18.77 -1.32 -10.38
C THR A 180 18.69 -1.87 -8.96
N ILE A 181 19.12 -1.09 -7.95
CA ILE A 181 19.05 -1.49 -6.54
C ILE A 181 17.59 -1.64 -6.11
N GLY A 182 16.74 -0.67 -6.43
CA GLY A 182 15.31 -0.72 -6.13
C GLY A 182 14.62 -1.94 -6.74
N GLN A 183 14.91 -2.23 -8.01
CA GLN A 183 14.42 -3.44 -8.68
C GLN A 183 14.89 -4.71 -7.95
N ALA A 184 16.19 -4.83 -7.65
CA ALA A 184 16.72 -6.00 -6.98
C ALA A 184 16.06 -6.23 -5.61
N VAL A 185 15.92 -5.18 -4.80
CA VAL A 185 15.30 -5.24 -3.47
C VAL A 185 13.83 -5.64 -3.58
N VAL A 186 13.06 -4.94 -4.41
CA VAL A 186 11.61 -5.17 -4.50
C VAL A 186 11.28 -6.52 -5.14
N LEU A 187 11.97 -6.90 -6.22
CA LEU A 187 11.75 -8.20 -6.88
C LEU A 187 12.11 -9.37 -5.95
N THR A 188 13.22 -9.26 -5.21
CA THR A 188 13.60 -10.28 -4.22
C THR A 188 12.56 -10.38 -3.10
N ALA A 189 12.14 -9.25 -2.53
CA ALA A 189 11.11 -9.22 -1.49
C ALA A 189 9.76 -9.76 -2.01
N ALA A 190 9.35 -9.35 -3.20
CA ALA A 190 8.11 -9.81 -3.84
C ALA A 190 8.13 -11.32 -4.09
N ALA A 191 9.24 -11.87 -4.60
CA ALA A 191 9.42 -13.31 -4.80
C ALA A 191 9.37 -14.07 -3.48
N ALA A 192 10.09 -13.61 -2.45
CA ALA A 192 10.11 -14.24 -1.13
C ALA A 192 8.71 -14.24 -0.47
N LEU A 193 8.02 -13.09 -0.49
CA LEU A 193 6.67 -12.97 0.07
C LEU A 193 5.66 -13.81 -0.70
N SER A 194 5.70 -13.80 -2.02
CA SER A 194 4.81 -14.62 -2.85
C SER A 194 5.04 -16.10 -2.60
N GLY A 195 6.31 -16.55 -2.58
CA GLY A 195 6.68 -17.92 -2.26
C GLY A 195 6.19 -18.35 -0.88
N PHE A 196 6.41 -17.51 0.14
CA PHE A 196 5.91 -17.75 1.49
C PHE A 196 4.38 -17.92 1.54
N VAL A 197 3.65 -17.00 0.89
CA VAL A 197 2.18 -17.03 0.86
C VAL A 197 1.68 -18.30 0.17
N ILE A 198 2.26 -18.67 -0.97
CA ILE A 198 1.89 -19.88 -1.73
C ILE A 198 2.19 -21.15 -0.93
N VAL A 199 3.39 -21.27 -0.37
CA VAL A 199 3.77 -22.44 0.43
C VAL A 199 2.85 -22.60 1.64
N ARG A 200 2.56 -21.52 2.33
CA ARG A 200 1.61 -21.51 3.46
C ARG A 200 0.21 -21.94 3.03
N PHE A 201 -0.26 -21.46 1.90
CA PHE A 201 -1.56 -21.85 1.34
C PHE A 201 -1.62 -23.34 1.04
N LEU A 202 -0.64 -23.88 0.31
CA LEU A 202 -0.56 -25.29 -0.06
C LEU A 202 -0.49 -26.21 1.17
N ARG A 203 0.27 -25.81 2.20
CA ARG A 203 0.34 -26.57 3.47
C ARG A 203 -1.01 -26.60 4.19
N THR A 204 -1.78 -25.50 4.14
CA THR A 204 -3.09 -25.42 4.77
C THR A 204 -4.12 -26.26 4.04
N GLU A 205 -4.12 -26.24 2.70
CA GLU A 205 -5.02 -27.07 1.88
C GLU A 205 -4.75 -28.57 2.07
N ARG A 206 -3.49 -29.00 2.13
CA ARG A 206 -3.12 -30.43 2.38
C ARG A 206 -3.57 -30.94 3.75
N ARG A 207 -3.79 -30.08 4.72
CA ARG A 207 -4.24 -30.43 6.08
C ARG A 207 -5.76 -30.45 6.23
N ARG A 208 -6.54 -30.11 5.21
CA ARG A 208 -7.99 -30.22 5.25
C ARG A 208 -8.37 -31.70 5.24
N PRO A 209 -9.13 -32.20 6.25
CA PRO A 209 -9.63 -33.57 6.22
C PRO A 209 -10.49 -33.79 4.99
N THR A 210 -10.29 -34.90 4.30
CA THR A 210 -11.19 -35.31 3.22
C THR A 210 -12.59 -35.46 3.82
N PRO A 211 -13.66 -34.87 3.23
CA PRO A 211 -15.01 -35.10 3.69
C PRO A 211 -15.27 -36.59 3.71
N LEU A 212 -15.64 -37.12 4.88
CA LEU A 212 -16.09 -38.52 4.99
C LEU A 212 -17.28 -38.66 4.04
N THR A 213 -17.14 -39.50 3.06
CA THR A 213 -18.27 -39.92 2.20
C THR A 213 -19.32 -40.51 3.13
N PRO A 214 -20.59 -40.01 3.12
CA PRO A 214 -21.64 -40.62 3.91
C PRO A 214 -21.73 -42.06 3.47
N THR A 215 -21.40 -43.00 4.33
CA THR A 215 -21.77 -44.41 4.16
C THR A 215 -23.27 -44.44 4.15
N GLY A 216 -23.86 -44.71 2.96
CA GLY A 216 -25.30 -44.89 2.82
C GLY A 216 -25.76 -45.96 3.78
N PRO A 217 -27.02 -45.87 4.27
CA PRO A 217 -27.61 -46.94 5.04
C PRO A 217 -27.75 -48.17 4.12
N ASP A 218 -27.23 -49.30 4.63
CA ASP A 218 -27.51 -50.67 4.10
C ASP A 218 -28.97 -51.01 4.27
#